data_870d56f6bf9b8a42290ecfc274851cf6
#
_entry.id   870d56f6bf9b8a42290ecfc274851cf6
#
_cell.length_a   1.000
_cell.length_b   1.000
_cell.length_c   1.000
_cell.angle_alpha   90.00
_cell.angle_beta   90.00
_cell.angle_gamma   90.00
#
_symmetry.space_group_name_H-M   'P 1'
#
loop_
_entity.id
_entity.type
_entity.pdbx_description
1 polymer ?
#
loop_
_entity_poly.entity_id
_entity_poly.type
_entity_poly.pdbx_seq_one_letter_code
_entity_poly.pdbx_strand_id
1 'polypeptide(L)'
;MPRWEIDLEPEVESWLDGLSFPLYQRVMRNVDDYLVTGGIPDGDHVKKLKDAEGVHELRVSLDRTTWRLTFWKPANEVIVILTVFRKTQDGTQTADIARAIAAKKRCEAEHDLTTTHVFERSA
;
A
#
# COMPACT_ATOMS: atom_id res chain seq x y z
N MET A 1 15.90 -3.20 16.63
CA MET A 1 15.22 -3.79 15.48
C MET A 1 14.99 -2.74 14.42
N PRO A 2 15.38 -3.01 13.19
CA PRO A 2 15.07 -2.07 12.11
C PRO A 2 13.57 -1.89 11.99
N ARG A 3 13.15 -0.67 11.81
CA ARG A 3 11.75 -0.35 11.68
C ARG A 3 11.49 0.14 10.26
N TRP A 4 10.49 -0.47 9.62
CA TRP A 4 10.12 -0.07 8.27
C TRP A 4 9.45 1.30 8.30
N GLU A 5 9.79 2.12 7.34
CA GLU A 5 9.12 3.39 7.12
C GLU A 5 8.03 3.19 6.06
N ILE A 6 6.86 3.73 6.33
CA ILE A 6 5.73 3.67 5.40
C ILE A 6 5.51 5.05 4.81
N ASP A 7 5.59 5.12 3.50
CA ASP A 7 5.33 6.33 2.76
C ASP A 7 4.06 6.12 1.93
N LEU A 8 3.30 7.17 1.70
CA LEU A 8 2.01 7.09 1.01
C LEU A 8 1.97 8.03 -0.18
N GLU A 9 1.54 7.51 -1.32
CA GLU A 9 1.23 8.37 -2.45
C GLU A 9 -0.07 9.14 -2.17
N PRO A 10 -0.27 10.31 -2.82
CA PRO A 10 -1.39 11.19 -2.50
C PRO A 10 -2.76 10.54 -2.54
N GLU A 11 -2.99 9.62 -3.48
CA GLU A 11 -4.30 8.96 -3.57
C GLU A 11 -4.59 8.10 -2.34
N VAL A 12 -3.56 7.44 -1.79
CA VAL A 12 -3.71 6.61 -0.60
C VAL A 12 -3.94 7.48 0.63
N GLU A 13 -3.18 8.55 0.72
CA GLU A 13 -3.30 9.51 1.82
C GLU A 13 -4.71 10.11 1.87
N SER A 14 -5.23 10.52 0.72
CA SER A 14 -6.59 11.05 0.62
C SER A 14 -7.65 10.03 1.02
N TRP A 15 -7.46 8.79 0.58
CA TRP A 15 -8.38 7.72 0.93
C TRP A 15 -8.40 7.48 2.44
N LEU A 16 -7.23 7.42 3.07
CA LEU A 16 -7.13 7.23 4.51
C LEU A 16 -7.78 8.37 5.29
N ASP A 17 -7.59 9.60 4.84
CA ASP A 17 -8.19 10.76 5.49
C ASP A 17 -9.70 10.75 5.43
N GLY A 18 -10.28 10.11 4.41
CA GLY A 18 -11.72 9.99 4.26
C GLY A 18 -12.36 8.90 5.10
N LEU A 19 -11.57 8.04 5.73
CA LEU A 19 -12.11 6.94 6.55
C LEU A 19 -12.47 7.43 7.95
N SER A 20 -13.46 6.77 8.56
CA SER A 20 -13.69 6.96 9.99
C SER A 20 -12.44 6.53 10.76
N PHE A 21 -12.26 7.05 11.96
CA PHE A 21 -11.07 6.74 12.74
C PHE A 21 -10.92 5.22 13.03
N PRO A 22 -12.00 4.50 13.40
CA PRO A 22 -11.88 3.05 13.58
C PRO A 22 -11.44 2.30 12.33
N LEU A 23 -11.92 2.70 11.15
CA LEU A 23 -11.50 2.07 9.90
C LEU A 23 -10.05 2.43 9.56
N TYR A 24 -9.67 3.67 9.77
CA TYR A 24 -8.29 4.11 9.62
C TYR A 24 -7.36 3.26 10.50
N GLN A 25 -7.71 3.07 11.77
CA GLN A 25 -6.91 2.26 12.68
C GLN A 25 -6.78 0.82 12.19
N ARG A 26 -7.86 0.26 11.63
CA ARG A 26 -7.83 -1.10 11.10
C ARG A 26 -6.87 -1.22 9.93
N VAL A 27 -6.89 -0.27 9.02
CA VAL A 27 -5.96 -0.26 7.89
C VAL A 27 -4.52 -0.19 8.40
N MET A 28 -4.24 0.73 9.31
CA MET A 28 -2.88 0.92 9.82
C MET A 28 -2.40 -0.28 10.61
N ARG A 29 -3.29 -0.96 11.31
CA ARG A 29 -2.94 -2.21 12.00
C ARG A 29 -2.55 -3.30 11.01
N ASN A 30 -3.28 -3.42 9.91
CA ASN A 30 -2.93 -4.39 8.86
C ASN A 30 -1.59 -4.05 8.23
N VAL A 31 -1.33 -2.78 7.96
CA VAL A 31 -0.04 -2.34 7.43
C VAL A 31 1.08 -2.70 8.41
N ASP A 32 0.88 -2.42 9.68
CA ASP A 32 1.88 -2.71 10.70
C ASP A 32 2.13 -4.21 10.84
N ASP A 33 1.07 -4.99 10.93
CA ASP A 33 1.18 -6.44 11.16
C ASP A 33 1.79 -7.18 9.97
N TYR A 34 1.41 -6.82 8.77
CA TYR A 34 1.80 -7.58 7.58
C TYR A 34 2.99 -7.00 6.84
N LEU A 35 3.21 -5.71 6.89
CA LEU A 35 4.27 -5.05 6.14
C LEU A 35 5.45 -4.64 7.01
N VAL A 36 5.17 -4.08 8.17
CA VAL A 36 6.23 -3.53 9.03
C VAL A 36 6.83 -4.62 9.92
N THR A 37 5.98 -5.33 10.65
CA THR A 37 6.44 -6.30 11.66
C THR A 37 6.85 -7.63 11.02
N GLY A 38 6.07 -8.13 10.09
CA GLY A 38 6.26 -9.44 9.50
C GLY A 38 7.17 -9.46 8.27
N GLY A 39 7.70 -8.33 7.85
CA GLY A 39 8.36 -8.23 6.57
C GLY A 39 7.32 -8.21 5.45
N ILE A 40 7.61 -8.88 4.33
CA ILE A 40 6.64 -9.00 3.25
C ILE A 40 6.33 -10.47 3.03
N PRO A 41 5.47 -11.06 3.86
CA PRO A 41 5.12 -12.47 3.68
C PRO A 41 4.24 -12.64 2.45
N ASP A 42 4.39 -13.74 1.77
CA ASP A 42 3.53 -14.13 0.68
C ASP A 42 2.40 -15.00 1.26
N GLY A 43 1.16 -14.61 1.02
CA GLY A 43 0.04 -15.35 1.60
C GLY A 43 -1.31 -14.70 1.31
N ASP A 44 -2.27 -14.96 2.20
CA ASP A 44 -3.65 -14.52 1.99
C ASP A 44 -3.83 -13.01 2.02
N HIS A 45 -3.01 -12.31 2.78
CA HIS A 45 -3.15 -10.86 2.96
C HIS A 45 -2.17 -10.07 2.09
N VAL A 46 -1.02 -10.65 1.79
CA VAL A 46 0.00 -9.99 1.00
C VAL A 46 0.35 -10.89 -0.18
N LYS A 47 0.38 -10.31 -1.37
CA LYS A 47 0.64 -11.05 -2.58
C LYS A 47 1.51 -10.25 -3.53
N LYS A 48 2.51 -10.91 -4.13
CA LYS A 48 3.27 -10.31 -5.22
C LYS A 48 2.43 -10.36 -6.50
N LEU A 49 2.27 -9.22 -7.14
CA LEU A 49 1.51 -9.15 -8.38
C LEU A 49 2.37 -9.66 -9.53
N LYS A 50 1.78 -10.51 -10.37
CA LYS A 50 2.48 -11.07 -11.51
C LYS A 50 2.70 -10.00 -12.57
N ASP A 51 3.92 -9.96 -13.12
CA ASP A 51 4.29 -9.04 -14.18
C ASP A 51 4.05 -7.57 -13.84
N ALA A 52 4.18 -7.24 -12.57
CA ALA A 52 3.90 -5.88 -12.08
C ALA A 52 5.15 -5.15 -11.59
N GLU A 53 6.32 -5.51 -12.09
CA GLU A 53 7.58 -4.81 -11.86
C GLU A 53 7.91 -4.61 -10.38
N GLY A 54 7.63 -5.61 -9.57
CA GLY A 54 7.95 -5.55 -8.14
C GLY A 54 6.84 -4.98 -7.27
N VAL A 55 5.68 -4.71 -7.83
CA VAL A 55 4.54 -4.24 -7.06
C VAL A 55 3.86 -5.42 -6.37
N HIS A 56 3.54 -5.22 -5.11
CA HIS A 56 2.79 -6.18 -4.27
C HIS A 56 1.45 -5.57 -3.90
N GLU A 57 0.56 -6.39 -3.38
CA GLU A 57 -0.73 -5.92 -2.90
C GLU A 57 -0.98 -6.42 -1.47
N LEU A 58 -1.56 -5.53 -0.66
CA LEU A 58 -2.06 -5.86 0.66
C LEU A 58 -3.59 -5.83 0.61
N ARG A 59 -4.23 -6.90 1.07
CA ARG A 59 -5.69 -6.99 1.13
C ARG A 59 -6.16 -6.64 2.52
N VAL A 60 -7.08 -5.69 2.58
CA VAL A 60 -7.65 -5.23 3.84
C VAL A 60 -9.17 -5.29 3.75
N SER A 61 -9.79 -5.96 4.71
CA SER A 61 -11.25 -6.05 4.76
C SER A 61 -11.81 -5.00 5.70
N LEU A 62 -12.67 -4.14 5.15
CA LEU A 62 -13.36 -3.07 5.89
C LEU A 62 -14.85 -3.18 5.61
N ASP A 63 -15.65 -3.47 6.64
CA ASP A 63 -17.11 -3.50 6.55
C ASP A 63 -17.65 -4.24 5.32
N ARG A 64 -17.24 -5.51 5.16
CA ARG A 64 -17.65 -6.39 4.07
C ARG A 64 -17.07 -6.04 2.70
N THR A 65 -16.23 -5.03 2.65
CA THR A 65 -15.56 -4.66 1.41
C THR A 65 -14.08 -5.01 1.51
N THR A 66 -13.56 -5.68 0.51
CA THR A 66 -12.12 -5.96 0.45
C THR A 66 -11.46 -4.87 -0.38
N TRP A 67 -10.54 -4.16 0.25
CA TRP A 67 -9.74 -3.15 -0.40
C TRP A 67 -8.37 -3.73 -0.71
N ARG A 68 -7.75 -3.26 -1.78
CA ARG A 68 -6.40 -3.66 -2.16
C ARG A 68 -5.52 -2.42 -2.20
N LEU A 69 -4.42 -2.51 -1.45
CA LEU A 69 -3.42 -1.45 -1.40
C LEU A 69 -2.18 -1.99 -2.11
N THR A 70 -1.76 -1.35 -3.18
CA THR A 70 -0.53 -1.76 -3.87
C THR A 70 0.64 -1.04 -3.25
N PHE A 71 1.79 -1.71 -3.20
CA PHE A 71 2.98 -1.14 -2.61
C PHE A 71 4.24 -1.72 -3.25
N TRP A 72 5.37 -1.04 -3.05
CA TRP A 72 6.67 -1.54 -3.46
C TRP A 72 7.73 -1.08 -2.47
N LYS A 73 8.92 -1.68 -2.55
CA LYS A 73 10.03 -1.37 -1.66
C LYS A 73 11.14 -0.69 -2.47
N PRO A 74 11.22 0.64 -2.46
CA PRO A 74 12.28 1.34 -3.19
C PRO A 74 13.66 1.17 -2.56
N ALA A 75 13.73 0.93 -1.26
CA ALA A 75 14.98 0.79 -0.53
C ALA A 75 14.77 -0.11 0.68
N ASN A 76 15.85 -0.47 1.36
CA ASN A 76 15.74 -1.26 2.58
C ASN A 76 14.93 -0.50 3.62
N GLU A 77 13.99 -1.21 4.22
CA GLU A 77 13.17 -0.69 5.31
C GLU A 77 12.23 0.45 4.92
N VAL A 78 11.99 0.65 3.62
CA VAL A 78 11.02 1.64 3.14
C VAL A 78 9.99 0.94 2.28
N ILE A 79 8.72 1.20 2.59
CA ILE A 79 7.58 0.70 1.82
C ILE A 79 6.77 1.90 1.37
N VAL A 80 6.49 1.99 0.06
CA VAL A 80 5.63 3.04 -0.47
C VAL A 80 4.32 2.42 -0.91
N ILE A 81 3.22 2.88 -0.32
CA ILE A 81 1.88 2.45 -0.73
C ILE A 81 1.43 3.35 -1.88
N LEU A 82 1.17 2.74 -3.02
CA LEU A 82 1.04 3.43 -4.30
C LEU A 82 -0.39 3.79 -4.64
N THR A 83 -1.28 2.79 -4.59
CA THR A 83 -2.67 2.96 -5.00
C THR A 83 -3.58 2.15 -4.09
N VAL A 84 -4.85 2.50 -4.10
CA VAL A 84 -5.88 1.79 -3.37
C VAL A 84 -7.09 1.61 -4.29
N PHE A 85 -7.70 0.41 -4.25
CA PHE A 85 -8.91 0.16 -5.03
C PHE A 85 -9.72 -0.95 -4.38
N ARG A 86 -11.01 -0.97 -4.69
CA ARG A 86 -11.89 -2.04 -4.22
C ARG A 86 -11.76 -3.26 -5.12
N LYS A 87 -11.78 -4.42 -4.48
CA LYS A 87 -11.86 -5.66 -5.25
C LYS A 87 -13.20 -5.72 -5.97
N THR A 88 -13.15 -5.88 -7.29
CA THR A 88 -14.34 -6.14 -8.09
C THR A 88 -14.50 -7.64 -8.29
N GLN A 89 -15.71 -8.07 -8.62
CA GLN A 89 -15.99 -9.49 -8.80
C GLN A 89 -15.39 -10.08 -10.07
N ASP A 90 -15.11 -9.24 -11.04
CA ASP A 90 -14.54 -9.68 -12.30
C ASP A 90 -13.03 -9.75 -12.19
N GLY A 91 -12.49 -10.92 -12.36
CA GLY A 91 -11.13 -11.27 -11.98
C GLY A 91 -9.99 -10.53 -12.65
N THR A 92 -10.23 -9.72 -13.68
CA THR A 92 -9.11 -9.06 -14.37
C THR A 92 -8.96 -7.64 -13.86
N GLN A 93 -7.87 -7.40 -13.15
CA GLN A 93 -7.58 -6.08 -12.59
C GLN A 93 -6.44 -5.41 -13.35
N THR A 94 -6.42 -5.63 -14.68
CA THR A 94 -5.34 -5.13 -15.53
C THR A 94 -5.18 -3.62 -15.43
N ALA A 95 -6.30 -2.89 -15.43
CA ALA A 95 -6.26 -1.43 -15.33
C ALA A 95 -5.72 -0.97 -13.98
N ASP A 96 -6.10 -1.66 -12.90
CA ASP A 96 -5.61 -1.31 -11.56
C ASP A 96 -4.12 -1.63 -11.41
N ILE A 97 -3.68 -2.73 -11.97
CA ILE A 97 -2.26 -3.09 -11.96
C ILE A 97 -1.46 -2.08 -12.79
N ALA A 98 -1.96 -1.71 -13.96
CA ALA A 98 -1.29 -0.71 -14.80
C ALA A 98 -1.18 0.64 -14.07
N ARG A 99 -2.22 1.03 -13.34
CA ARG A 99 -2.22 2.25 -12.55
C ARG A 99 -1.18 2.19 -11.42
N ALA A 100 -1.05 1.04 -10.78
CA ALA A 100 -0.06 0.85 -9.73
C ALA A 100 1.36 0.93 -10.30
N ILE A 101 1.61 0.33 -11.46
CA ILE A 101 2.91 0.40 -12.13
C ILE A 101 3.24 1.84 -12.51
N ALA A 102 2.25 2.58 -13.02
CA ALA A 102 2.44 3.98 -13.36
C ALA A 102 2.77 4.81 -12.13
N ALA A 103 2.09 4.55 -11.01
CA ALA A 103 2.37 5.23 -9.75
C ALA A 103 3.79 4.91 -9.26
N LYS A 104 4.21 3.65 -9.40
CA LYS A 104 5.57 3.26 -9.05
C LYS A 104 6.60 4.03 -9.88
N LYS A 105 6.37 4.14 -11.19
CA LYS A 105 7.28 4.86 -12.07
C LYS A 105 7.37 6.35 -11.73
N ARG A 106 6.23 6.96 -11.38
CA ARG A 106 6.23 8.35 -10.90
C ARG A 106 7.02 8.47 -9.60
N CYS A 107 6.81 7.54 -8.69
CA CYS A 107 7.53 7.53 -7.42
C CYS A 107 9.04 7.42 -7.65
N GLU A 108 9.47 6.55 -8.56
CA GLU A 108 10.89 6.41 -8.89
C GLU A 108 11.48 7.70 -9.46
N ALA A 109 10.71 8.41 -10.29
CA ALA A 109 11.18 9.60 -10.98
C ALA A 109 11.18 10.85 -10.09
N GLU A 110 10.18 10.97 -9.21
CA GLU A 110 9.95 12.19 -8.44
C GLU A 110 10.40 12.07 -6.99
N HIS A 111 10.46 10.85 -6.47
CA HIS A 111 10.72 10.61 -5.06
C HIS A 111 12.23 10.57 -4.80
N ASP A 112 12.69 11.46 -3.93
CA ASP A 112 14.05 11.38 -3.45
C ASP A 112 14.09 10.34 -2.33
N LEU A 113 14.73 9.21 -2.60
CA LEU A 113 14.78 8.12 -1.64
C LEU A 113 15.55 8.46 -0.37
N THR A 114 16.25 9.58 -0.35
CA THR A 114 16.91 10.06 0.85
C THR A 114 15.98 10.91 1.73
N THR A 115 14.82 11.28 1.19
CA THR A 115 13.84 12.09 1.90
C THR A 115 12.53 11.33 1.96
N THR A 116 12.16 10.84 3.13
CA THR A 116 10.92 10.11 3.30
C THR A 116 9.84 11.03 3.85
N HIS A 117 8.64 10.89 3.31
CA HIS A 117 7.46 11.58 3.81
C HIS A 117 6.69 10.60 4.68
N VAL A 118 6.67 10.85 5.96
CA VAL A 118 5.95 10.00 6.90
C VAL A 118 4.53 10.56 7.04
N PHE A 119 3.55 9.70 6.80
CA PHE A 119 2.15 10.07 6.99
C PHE A 119 1.81 10.03 8.47
N GLU A 120 1.35 11.15 9.00
CA GLU A 120 0.84 11.22 10.37
C GLU A 120 -0.56 11.79 10.34
N ARG A 121 -1.49 11.05 10.90
CA ARG A 121 -2.86 11.51 11.04
C ARG A 121 -3.11 11.89 12.50
N SER A 122 -3.49 13.14 12.70
CA SER A 122 -3.94 13.57 14.02
C SER A 122 -5.33 13.04 14.30
N ALA A 123 -5.47 12.33 15.39
CA ALA A 123 -6.74 11.75 15.78
C ALA A 123 -7.60 12.75 16.50
#